data_4075cc06a3b6ca6198a4d6e371fa0787
#
_entry.id   4075cc06a3b6ca6198a4d6e371fa0787
#
_cell.length_a   1.000
_cell.length_b   1.000
_cell.length_c   1.000
_cell.angle_alpha   90.00
_cell.angle_beta   90.00
_cell.angle_gamma   90.00
#
_symmetry.space_group_name_H-M   'P 1'
#
loop_
_entity.id
_entity.type
_entity.pdbx_description
1 polymer ?
#
loop_
_entity_poly.entity_id
_entity_poly.type
_entity_poly.pdbx_seq_one_letter_code
_entity_poly.pdbx_strand_id
1 'polypeptide(L)'
;PPPPGIKPPVLLGVHGGPTAQARPTYDEVFQYLLTRGIAVLDLNFRGSTGYGKAFSRLDNQRQRPNAVRDMADTLDFLARDGRVDASRAAVMGGSYGGYMTFAALTAFPDRFRAGVSFVGVSNWITALEGAAPSLKASDRIEYGDIDDPDDRKFFEQLSPIANVARVKAPLMVVHGANDPRDPVTESDAFVEGVRQNGGTVEYLRFPDEGHGLRKLANRVTAYRRVAAFLERTLSQKEPTR
;
A
#
# COMPACT_ATOMS: atom_id res chain seq x y z
N PRO A 1 11.68 -13.32 18.75
CA PRO A 1 10.39 -13.98 18.63
C PRO A 1 9.46 -13.54 19.77
N PRO A 2 8.15 -13.47 19.54
CA PRO A 2 7.20 -13.16 20.62
C PRO A 2 7.30 -14.21 21.72
N PRO A 3 6.87 -13.88 22.95
CA PRO A 3 6.79 -14.87 24.04
C PRO A 3 5.95 -16.08 23.62
N PRO A 4 6.24 -17.28 24.16
CA PRO A 4 5.46 -18.48 23.87
C PRO A 4 3.95 -18.24 24.12
N GLY A 5 3.10 -18.62 23.17
CA GLY A 5 1.64 -18.45 23.24
C GLY A 5 1.10 -17.09 22.80
N ILE A 6 1.96 -16.09 22.50
CA ILE A 6 1.52 -14.82 21.95
C ILE A 6 1.75 -14.78 20.44
N LYS A 7 0.66 -14.68 19.68
CA LYS A 7 0.74 -14.49 18.23
C LYS A 7 1.21 -13.08 17.90
N PRO A 8 2.23 -12.89 17.03
CA PRO A 8 2.66 -11.57 16.61
C PRO A 8 1.61 -10.90 15.74
N PRO A 9 1.51 -9.56 15.74
CA PRO A 9 0.82 -8.82 14.69
C PRO A 9 1.51 -9.07 13.35
N VAL A 10 0.81 -8.77 12.24
CA VAL A 10 1.34 -9.02 10.91
C VAL A 10 1.31 -7.78 10.03
N LEU A 11 2.38 -7.57 9.29
CA LEU A 11 2.47 -6.61 8.19
C LEU A 11 2.33 -7.36 6.86
N LEU A 12 1.35 -6.97 6.04
CA LEU A 12 1.30 -7.34 4.64
C LEU A 12 2.18 -6.37 3.86
N GLY A 13 3.32 -6.85 3.36
CA GLY A 13 4.15 -6.16 2.37
C GLY A 13 3.53 -6.32 0.98
N VAL A 14 3.39 -5.22 0.25
CA VAL A 14 2.82 -5.20 -1.10
C VAL A 14 3.79 -4.51 -2.05
N HIS A 15 4.34 -5.27 -2.99
CA HIS A 15 5.31 -4.74 -3.93
C HIS A 15 4.72 -3.72 -4.91
N GLY A 16 5.57 -2.87 -5.45
CA GLY A 16 5.24 -1.97 -6.55
C GLY A 16 5.19 -2.68 -7.90
N GLY A 17 5.01 -1.93 -8.94
CA GLY A 17 4.96 -2.45 -10.30
C GLY A 17 3.72 -2.01 -11.05
N PRO A 18 2.66 -2.83 -11.21
CA PRO A 18 2.34 -4.13 -10.60
C PRO A 18 3.15 -5.32 -11.12
N THR A 19 3.72 -5.23 -12.32
CA THR A 19 4.50 -6.29 -12.98
C THR A 19 5.85 -6.53 -12.30
N ALA A 20 5.82 -6.94 -11.02
CA ALA A 20 6.96 -7.27 -10.18
C ALA A 20 6.68 -8.55 -9.37
N GLN A 21 7.58 -8.90 -8.49
CA GLN A 21 7.48 -10.11 -7.67
C GLN A 21 8.20 -9.89 -6.33
N ALA A 22 7.53 -10.22 -5.24
CA ALA A 22 8.17 -10.46 -3.95
C ALA A 22 8.97 -11.76 -4.01
N ARG A 23 10.22 -11.73 -3.56
CA ARG A 23 11.14 -12.86 -3.54
C ARG A 23 11.79 -13.00 -2.16
N PRO A 24 12.22 -14.21 -1.77
CA PRO A 24 12.90 -14.43 -0.50
C PRO A 24 14.33 -13.85 -0.53
N THR A 25 14.42 -12.52 -0.56
CA THR A 25 15.68 -11.76 -0.51
C THR A 25 15.80 -11.07 0.84
N TYR A 26 17.04 -10.67 1.18
CA TYR A 26 17.26 -9.86 2.36
C TYR A 26 16.64 -8.46 2.16
N ASP A 27 15.79 -8.05 3.10
CA ASP A 27 15.23 -6.70 3.18
C ASP A 27 15.48 -6.16 4.59
N GLU A 28 16.27 -5.10 4.70
CA GLU A 28 16.69 -4.52 5.98
C GLU A 28 15.51 -3.97 6.79
N VAL A 29 14.45 -3.49 6.12
CA VAL A 29 13.26 -2.94 6.78
C VAL A 29 12.43 -4.08 7.37
N PHE A 30 12.22 -5.13 6.61
CA PHE A 30 11.51 -6.32 7.10
C PHE A 30 12.26 -6.98 8.25
N GLN A 31 13.59 -7.11 8.14
CA GLN A 31 14.40 -7.62 9.24
C GLN A 31 14.28 -6.75 10.50
N TYR A 32 14.31 -5.43 10.35
CA TYR A 32 14.11 -4.53 11.46
C TYR A 32 12.74 -4.69 12.12
N LEU A 33 11.66 -4.79 11.34
CA LEU A 33 10.31 -5.02 11.86
C LEU A 33 10.17 -6.38 12.57
N LEU A 34 10.81 -7.43 12.05
CA LEU A 34 10.87 -8.73 12.71
C LEU A 34 11.53 -8.65 14.09
N THR A 35 12.60 -7.85 14.25
CA THR A 35 13.23 -7.62 15.58
C THR A 35 12.31 -6.88 16.55
N ARG A 36 11.31 -6.18 16.04
CA ARG A 36 10.28 -5.46 16.81
C ARG A 36 9.04 -6.34 17.11
N GLY A 37 9.10 -7.63 16.76
CA GLY A 37 8.03 -8.58 17.02
C GLY A 37 6.83 -8.49 16.06
N ILE A 38 6.99 -7.84 14.92
CA ILE A 38 5.99 -7.75 13.86
C ILE A 38 6.34 -8.81 12.81
N ALA A 39 5.44 -9.77 12.58
CA ALA A 39 5.59 -10.72 11.48
C ALA A 39 5.38 -10.01 10.14
N VAL A 40 6.06 -10.47 9.09
CA VAL A 40 5.91 -9.91 7.73
C VAL A 40 5.47 -11.02 6.79
N LEU A 41 4.45 -10.75 6.01
CA LEU A 41 4.04 -11.54 4.85
C LEU A 41 4.21 -10.67 3.62
N ASP A 42 5.18 -11.02 2.77
CA ASP A 42 5.44 -10.32 1.50
C ASP A 42 4.59 -10.96 0.41
N LEU A 43 3.57 -10.24 -0.07
CA LEU A 43 2.48 -10.81 -0.86
C LEU A 43 2.76 -10.74 -2.36
N ASN A 44 2.61 -11.88 -3.04
CA ASN A 44 2.46 -11.94 -4.48
C ASN A 44 0.96 -12.03 -4.83
N PHE A 45 0.33 -10.87 -4.99
CA PHE A 45 -1.08 -10.75 -5.39
C PHE A 45 -1.27 -11.13 -6.87
N ARG A 46 -2.51 -11.35 -7.30
CA ARG A 46 -2.84 -11.53 -8.73
C ARG A 46 -2.28 -10.39 -9.56
N GLY A 47 -1.58 -10.71 -10.66
CA GLY A 47 -0.84 -9.73 -11.47
C GLY A 47 0.66 -9.77 -11.24
N SER A 48 1.15 -10.32 -10.12
CA SER A 48 2.59 -10.49 -9.89
C SER A 48 3.24 -11.36 -10.96
N THR A 49 4.48 -11.00 -11.33
CA THR A 49 5.27 -11.76 -12.30
C THR A 49 5.91 -13.02 -11.67
N GLY A 50 6.51 -13.88 -12.50
CA GLY A 50 7.22 -15.07 -12.04
C GLY A 50 6.36 -16.34 -11.92
N TYR A 51 5.04 -16.22 -12.02
CA TYR A 51 4.08 -17.33 -11.95
C TYR A 51 3.43 -17.65 -13.30
N GLY A 52 4.01 -17.15 -14.38
CA GLY A 52 3.53 -17.34 -15.75
C GLY A 52 2.54 -16.26 -16.19
N LYS A 53 2.37 -16.19 -17.53
CA LYS A 53 1.59 -15.14 -18.21
C LYS A 53 0.12 -15.11 -17.82
N ALA A 54 -0.46 -16.27 -17.52
CA ALA A 54 -1.86 -16.33 -17.06
C ALA A 54 -2.05 -15.62 -15.72
N PHE A 55 -1.16 -15.87 -14.75
CA PHE A 55 -1.22 -15.25 -13.44
C PHE A 55 -0.96 -13.74 -13.50
N SER A 56 0.05 -13.31 -14.28
CA SER A 56 0.41 -11.89 -14.40
C SER A 56 -0.65 -11.02 -15.09
N ARG A 57 -1.68 -11.61 -15.68
CA ARG A 57 -2.79 -10.88 -16.32
C ARG A 57 -4.08 -10.86 -15.50
N LEU A 58 -4.08 -11.49 -14.33
CA LEU A 58 -5.30 -11.62 -13.52
C LEU A 58 -5.75 -10.32 -12.86
N ASP A 59 -4.97 -9.27 -12.94
CA ASP A 59 -5.30 -7.95 -12.42
C ASP A 59 -5.40 -6.87 -13.51
N ASN A 60 -5.20 -7.22 -14.79
CA ASN A 60 -5.23 -6.23 -15.86
C ASN A 60 -6.62 -5.57 -16.00
N GLN A 61 -6.61 -4.27 -16.26
CA GLN A 61 -7.79 -3.48 -16.59
C GLN A 61 -8.93 -3.68 -15.57
N ARG A 62 -10.12 -4.06 -16.02
CA ARG A 62 -11.33 -4.26 -15.20
C ARG A 62 -11.17 -5.32 -14.11
N GLN A 63 -10.11 -6.13 -14.13
CA GLN A 63 -9.82 -7.12 -13.10
C GLN A 63 -9.03 -6.57 -11.91
N ARG A 64 -8.56 -5.31 -11.99
CA ARG A 64 -7.76 -4.64 -10.95
C ARG A 64 -8.33 -4.75 -9.52
N PRO A 65 -9.65 -4.63 -9.29
CA PRO A 65 -10.21 -4.80 -7.95
C PRO A 65 -9.98 -6.19 -7.34
N ASN A 66 -9.73 -7.22 -8.17
CA ASN A 66 -9.44 -8.56 -7.67
C ASN A 66 -8.09 -8.63 -6.94
N ALA A 67 -7.07 -7.89 -7.43
CA ALA A 67 -5.78 -7.79 -6.74
C ALA A 67 -5.92 -7.11 -5.36
N VAL A 68 -6.77 -6.07 -5.28
CA VAL A 68 -7.08 -5.41 -4.00
C VAL A 68 -7.78 -6.38 -3.04
N ARG A 69 -8.67 -7.24 -3.54
CA ARG A 69 -9.34 -8.27 -2.74
C ARG A 69 -8.38 -9.31 -2.18
N ASP A 70 -7.31 -9.64 -2.90
CA ASP A 70 -6.30 -10.62 -2.43
C ASP A 70 -5.72 -10.25 -1.06
N MET A 71 -5.65 -8.96 -0.72
CA MET A 71 -5.20 -8.53 0.60
C MET A 71 -6.19 -8.91 1.71
N ALA A 72 -7.49 -8.78 1.47
CA ALA A 72 -8.50 -9.21 2.42
C ALA A 72 -8.56 -10.74 2.54
N ASP A 73 -8.48 -11.45 1.40
CA ASP A 73 -8.46 -12.91 1.35
C ASP A 73 -7.21 -13.47 2.05
N THR A 74 -6.08 -12.75 1.97
CA THR A 74 -4.85 -13.08 2.71
C THR A 74 -5.06 -13.00 4.22
N LEU A 75 -5.79 -12.00 4.72
CA LEU A 75 -6.11 -11.93 6.16
C LEU A 75 -7.00 -13.10 6.60
N ASP A 76 -7.94 -13.53 5.77
CA ASP A 76 -8.77 -14.71 6.05
C ASP A 76 -7.94 -16.01 6.07
N PHE A 77 -6.97 -16.11 5.16
CA PHE A 77 -6.01 -17.22 5.18
C PHE A 77 -5.18 -17.20 6.47
N LEU A 78 -4.59 -16.07 6.84
CA LEU A 78 -3.76 -15.92 8.04
C LEU A 78 -4.54 -16.20 9.33
N ALA A 79 -5.82 -15.82 9.39
CA ALA A 79 -6.68 -16.13 10.53
C ALA A 79 -6.88 -17.65 10.71
N ARG A 80 -7.03 -18.39 9.60
CA ARG A 80 -7.14 -19.85 9.61
C ARG A 80 -5.81 -20.55 9.90
N ASP A 81 -4.71 -20.04 9.32
CA ASP A 81 -3.35 -20.55 9.54
C ASP A 81 -2.90 -20.45 11.01
N GLY A 82 -3.27 -19.37 11.66
CA GLY A 82 -3.16 -19.22 13.11
C GLY A 82 -1.77 -18.95 13.66
N ARG A 83 -0.72 -18.77 12.84
CA ARG A 83 0.65 -18.43 13.27
C ARG A 83 0.81 -16.97 13.68
N VAL A 84 -0.04 -16.09 13.18
CA VAL A 84 -0.05 -14.66 13.48
C VAL A 84 -1.43 -14.23 13.99
N ASP A 85 -1.50 -13.03 14.56
CA ASP A 85 -2.77 -12.39 14.91
C ASP A 85 -3.26 -11.52 13.74
N ALA A 86 -4.09 -12.09 12.88
CA ALA A 86 -4.65 -11.41 11.72
C ALA A 86 -5.59 -10.25 12.09
N SER A 87 -6.08 -10.15 13.33
CA SER A 87 -6.87 -9.01 13.80
C SER A 87 -6.01 -7.76 14.06
N ARG A 88 -4.69 -7.94 14.14
CA ARG A 88 -3.69 -6.89 14.26
C ARG A 88 -2.83 -6.83 12.99
N ALA A 89 -3.48 -6.63 11.85
CA ALA A 89 -2.83 -6.54 10.57
C ALA A 89 -2.62 -5.09 10.13
N ALA A 90 -1.46 -4.82 9.54
CA ALA A 90 -1.18 -3.60 8.78
C ALA A 90 -0.88 -3.94 7.32
N VAL A 91 -1.01 -2.96 6.43
CA VAL A 91 -0.59 -3.06 5.02
C VAL A 91 0.43 -1.99 4.71
N MET A 92 1.49 -2.35 3.96
CA MET A 92 2.54 -1.42 3.56
C MET A 92 3.01 -1.70 2.14
N GLY A 93 3.14 -0.65 1.35
CA GLY A 93 3.70 -0.79 0.01
C GLY A 93 4.19 0.52 -0.58
N GLY A 94 4.93 0.43 -1.69
CA GLY A 94 5.46 1.58 -2.41
C GLY A 94 5.00 1.62 -3.87
N SER A 95 4.85 2.84 -4.44
CA SER A 95 4.40 3.03 -5.82
C SER A 95 3.03 2.37 -6.02
N TYR A 96 2.90 1.43 -6.96
CA TYR A 96 1.69 0.63 -7.08
C TYR A 96 1.28 -0.04 -5.75
N GLY A 97 2.24 -0.53 -4.94
CA GLY A 97 1.96 -1.05 -3.58
C GLY A 97 1.42 0.02 -2.63
N GLY A 98 1.82 1.27 -2.83
CA GLY A 98 1.26 2.43 -2.12
C GLY A 98 -0.21 2.70 -2.52
N TYR A 99 -0.52 2.61 -3.82
CA TYR A 99 -1.91 2.60 -4.30
C TYR A 99 -2.70 1.45 -3.65
N MET A 100 -2.17 0.23 -3.66
CA MET A 100 -2.79 -0.94 -3.05
C MET A 100 -3.05 -0.73 -1.55
N THR A 101 -2.16 -0.03 -0.85
CA THR A 101 -2.36 0.37 0.56
C THR A 101 -3.58 1.29 0.70
N PHE A 102 -3.67 2.35 -0.10
CA PHE A 102 -4.83 3.25 -0.08
C PHE A 102 -6.13 2.52 -0.46
N ALA A 103 -6.06 1.68 -1.50
CA ALA A 103 -7.21 0.89 -1.97
C ALA A 103 -7.69 -0.11 -0.90
N ALA A 104 -6.78 -0.78 -0.18
CA ALA A 104 -7.14 -1.68 0.91
C ALA A 104 -7.87 -0.97 2.05
N LEU A 105 -7.37 0.20 2.46
CA LEU A 105 -7.97 0.96 3.56
C LEU A 105 -9.33 1.56 3.19
N THR A 106 -9.55 1.89 1.92
CA THR A 106 -10.84 2.42 1.45
C THR A 106 -11.84 1.31 1.13
N ALA A 107 -11.40 0.19 0.54
CA ALA A 107 -12.26 -0.93 0.19
C ALA A 107 -12.66 -1.77 1.42
N PHE A 108 -11.72 -1.97 2.35
CA PHE A 108 -11.87 -2.83 3.53
C PHE A 108 -11.53 -2.08 4.83
N PRO A 109 -12.29 -1.02 5.20
CA PRO A 109 -11.93 -0.09 6.28
C PRO A 109 -11.82 -0.73 7.67
N ASP A 110 -12.43 -1.89 7.88
CA ASP A 110 -12.45 -2.60 9.17
C ASP A 110 -11.44 -3.77 9.25
N ARG A 111 -10.67 -4.01 8.17
CA ARG A 111 -9.79 -5.18 8.08
C ARG A 111 -8.35 -4.91 8.52
N PHE A 112 -7.92 -3.65 8.49
CA PHE A 112 -6.55 -3.25 8.83
C PHE A 112 -6.52 -2.31 10.01
N ARG A 113 -5.51 -2.48 10.86
CA ARG A 113 -5.24 -1.62 12.01
C ARG A 113 -4.38 -0.41 11.64
N ALA A 114 -3.65 -0.49 10.56
CA ALA A 114 -2.81 0.59 10.06
C ALA A 114 -2.48 0.42 8.58
N GLY A 115 -2.13 1.51 7.91
CA GLY A 115 -1.52 1.48 6.57
C GLY A 115 -0.28 2.36 6.50
N VAL A 116 0.68 1.95 5.65
CA VAL A 116 1.87 2.75 5.35
C VAL A 116 2.04 2.80 3.84
N SER A 117 1.86 3.97 3.24
CA SER A 117 2.01 4.18 1.80
C SER A 117 3.27 4.97 1.49
N PHE A 118 4.12 4.42 0.65
CA PHE A 118 5.26 5.13 0.08
C PHE A 118 4.94 5.49 -1.37
N VAL A 119 5.05 6.76 -1.72
CA VAL A 119 4.90 7.28 -3.10
C VAL A 119 3.72 6.67 -3.86
N GLY A 120 2.56 6.53 -3.19
CA GLY A 120 1.39 5.84 -3.74
C GLY A 120 0.51 6.75 -4.59
N VAL A 121 -0.08 6.16 -5.63
CA VAL A 121 -1.13 6.78 -6.46
C VAL A 121 -2.46 6.76 -5.71
N SER A 122 -3.16 7.87 -5.66
CA SER A 122 -4.48 8.00 -5.04
C SER A 122 -5.61 8.21 -6.05
N ASN A 123 -5.27 8.78 -7.21
CA ASN A 123 -6.20 9.10 -8.29
C ASN A 123 -5.66 8.62 -9.65
N TRP A 124 -6.28 7.59 -10.20
CA TRP A 124 -5.88 7.02 -11.48
C TRP A 124 -6.05 7.98 -12.66
N ILE A 125 -6.98 8.94 -12.57
CA ILE A 125 -7.17 9.94 -13.64
C ILE A 125 -5.92 10.82 -13.73
N THR A 126 -5.54 11.47 -12.63
CA THR A 126 -4.39 12.38 -12.61
C THR A 126 -3.08 11.67 -12.88
N ALA A 127 -2.93 10.43 -12.37
CA ALA A 127 -1.73 9.62 -12.57
C ALA A 127 -1.54 9.23 -14.05
N LEU A 128 -2.59 8.75 -14.72
CA LEU A 128 -2.51 8.33 -16.13
C LEU A 128 -2.45 9.52 -17.11
N GLU A 129 -3.15 10.62 -16.83
CA GLU A 129 -3.03 11.85 -17.61
C GLU A 129 -1.61 12.42 -17.54
N GLY A 130 -1.02 12.43 -16.34
CA GLY A 130 0.34 12.90 -16.06
C GLY A 130 1.45 11.94 -16.46
N ALA A 131 1.14 10.71 -16.86
CA ALA A 131 2.13 9.71 -17.20
C ALA A 131 3.01 10.13 -18.39
N ALA A 132 4.31 9.82 -18.31
CA ALA A 132 5.24 10.07 -19.40
C ALA A 132 4.80 9.35 -20.68
N PRO A 133 4.96 9.95 -21.88
CA PRO A 133 4.52 9.34 -23.14
C PRO A 133 5.07 7.92 -23.37
N SER A 134 6.28 7.63 -22.88
CA SER A 134 6.89 6.31 -22.96
C SER A 134 6.19 5.23 -22.12
N LEU A 135 5.43 5.63 -21.10
CA LEU A 135 4.68 4.71 -20.24
C LEU A 135 3.27 4.48 -20.76
N LYS A 136 2.65 5.44 -21.46
CA LYS A 136 1.25 5.36 -21.89
C LYS A 136 0.90 4.09 -22.69
N ALA A 137 1.83 3.57 -23.50
CA ALA A 137 1.59 2.35 -24.26
C ALA A 137 1.50 1.10 -23.38
N SER A 138 2.34 1.00 -22.34
CA SER A 138 2.28 -0.09 -21.36
C SER A 138 1.08 0.08 -20.43
N ASP A 139 0.76 1.31 -20.05
CA ASP A 139 -0.37 1.64 -19.17
C ASP A 139 -1.70 1.25 -19.81
N ARG A 140 -1.87 1.46 -21.12
CA ARG A 140 -3.06 0.99 -21.87
C ARG A 140 -3.28 -0.52 -21.79
N ILE A 141 -2.21 -1.30 -21.82
CA ILE A 141 -2.29 -2.77 -21.71
C ILE A 141 -2.62 -3.18 -20.28
N GLU A 142 -1.97 -2.54 -19.32
CA GLU A 142 -2.02 -2.89 -17.90
C GLU A 142 -3.30 -2.38 -17.23
N TYR A 143 -3.64 -1.11 -17.46
CA TYR A 143 -4.72 -0.41 -16.75
C TYR A 143 -5.96 -0.16 -17.61
N GLY A 144 -5.78 0.13 -18.89
CA GLY A 144 -6.79 0.60 -19.83
C GLY A 144 -6.42 1.95 -20.44
N ASP A 145 -7.30 2.49 -21.29
CA ASP A 145 -7.05 3.72 -22.03
C ASP A 145 -7.72 4.92 -21.33
N ILE A 146 -6.91 5.87 -20.84
CA ILE A 146 -7.42 7.08 -20.18
C ILE A 146 -8.23 7.97 -21.12
N ASP A 147 -8.01 7.84 -22.44
CA ASP A 147 -8.74 8.60 -23.47
C ASP A 147 -10.08 7.91 -23.82
N ASP A 148 -10.33 6.67 -23.40
CA ASP A 148 -11.61 5.98 -23.53
C ASP A 148 -12.58 6.38 -22.41
N PRO A 149 -13.80 6.87 -22.72
CA PRO A 149 -14.75 7.33 -21.72
C PRO A 149 -15.20 6.27 -20.70
N ASP A 150 -15.30 5.01 -21.12
CA ASP A 150 -15.72 3.91 -20.24
C ASP A 150 -14.59 3.51 -19.30
N ASP A 151 -13.34 3.50 -19.78
CA ASP A 151 -12.17 3.27 -18.95
C ASP A 151 -11.96 4.43 -17.98
N ARG A 152 -12.14 5.67 -18.42
CA ARG A 152 -12.07 6.85 -17.55
C ARG A 152 -13.06 6.75 -16.38
N LYS A 153 -14.31 6.37 -16.65
CA LYS A 153 -15.32 6.16 -15.60
C LYS A 153 -14.91 5.03 -14.64
N PHE A 154 -14.29 3.99 -15.15
CA PHE A 154 -13.74 2.92 -14.30
C PHE A 154 -12.60 3.43 -13.43
N PHE A 155 -11.69 4.24 -13.96
CA PHE A 155 -10.60 4.84 -13.18
C PHE A 155 -11.10 5.76 -12.07
N GLU A 156 -12.18 6.52 -12.29
CA GLU A 156 -12.82 7.31 -11.23
C GLU A 156 -13.26 6.41 -10.06
N GLN A 157 -13.90 5.26 -10.35
CA GLN A 157 -14.36 4.31 -9.36
C GLN A 157 -13.21 3.56 -8.68
N LEU A 158 -12.13 3.28 -9.42
CA LEU A 158 -10.95 2.57 -8.94
C LEU A 158 -10.08 3.43 -8.04
N SER A 159 -10.16 4.75 -8.16
CA SER A 159 -9.33 5.72 -7.45
C SER A 159 -9.65 5.75 -5.96
N PRO A 160 -8.68 5.44 -5.07
CA PRO A 160 -8.91 5.46 -3.62
C PRO A 160 -9.39 6.81 -3.10
N ILE A 161 -8.98 7.91 -3.73
CA ILE A 161 -9.39 9.27 -3.32
C ILE A 161 -10.90 9.46 -3.35
N ALA A 162 -11.62 8.82 -4.27
CA ALA A 162 -13.08 8.88 -4.35
C ALA A 162 -13.77 8.28 -3.10
N ASN A 163 -13.07 7.45 -2.37
CA ASN A 163 -13.56 6.75 -1.19
C ASN A 163 -12.77 7.10 0.09
N VAL A 164 -12.02 8.19 0.09
CA VAL A 164 -11.12 8.58 1.19
C VAL A 164 -11.83 8.72 2.53
N ALA A 165 -13.08 9.14 2.54
CA ALA A 165 -13.93 9.23 3.74
C ALA A 165 -14.15 7.89 4.46
N ARG A 166 -13.90 6.76 3.79
CA ARG A 166 -14.02 5.42 4.38
C ARG A 166 -12.80 4.98 5.18
N VAL A 167 -11.68 5.71 5.11
CA VAL A 167 -10.45 5.38 5.84
C VAL A 167 -10.68 5.53 7.34
N LYS A 168 -10.63 4.44 8.09
CA LYS A 168 -10.78 4.40 9.55
C LYS A 168 -9.45 4.17 10.26
N ALA A 169 -8.60 3.33 9.67
CA ALA A 169 -7.31 2.98 10.25
C ALA A 169 -6.34 4.16 10.20
N PRO A 170 -5.51 4.35 11.23
CA PRO A 170 -4.38 5.26 11.14
C PRO A 170 -3.52 4.99 9.91
N LEU A 171 -3.11 6.05 9.24
CA LEU A 171 -2.33 6.00 8.02
C LEU A 171 -0.99 6.73 8.21
N MET A 172 0.08 6.18 7.68
CA MET A 172 1.33 6.91 7.47
C MET A 172 1.60 7.01 5.96
N VAL A 173 1.93 8.20 5.51
CA VAL A 173 2.30 8.46 4.11
C VAL A 173 3.73 8.98 4.06
N VAL A 174 4.52 8.48 3.12
CA VAL A 174 5.91 8.88 2.88
C VAL A 174 6.08 9.21 1.40
N HIS A 175 6.51 10.43 1.06
CA HIS A 175 6.65 10.84 -0.32
C HIS A 175 7.81 11.82 -0.53
N GLY A 176 8.56 11.64 -1.61
CA GLY A 176 9.55 12.61 -2.07
C GLY A 176 8.92 13.73 -2.90
N ALA A 177 9.19 14.99 -2.55
CA ALA A 177 8.58 16.13 -3.23
C ALA A 177 8.96 16.28 -4.72
N ASN A 178 10.08 15.66 -5.12
CA ASN A 178 10.59 15.70 -6.48
C ASN A 178 10.35 14.37 -7.22
N ASP A 179 9.28 13.66 -6.90
CA ASP A 179 8.92 12.42 -7.57
C ASP A 179 8.48 12.71 -9.02
N PRO A 180 9.26 12.23 -10.03
CA PRO A 180 8.95 12.46 -11.44
C PRO A 180 7.98 11.43 -12.02
N ARG A 181 7.66 10.38 -11.27
CA ARG A 181 6.86 9.25 -11.71
C ARG A 181 5.44 9.32 -11.17
N ASP A 182 5.32 9.39 -9.84
CA ASP A 182 4.05 9.55 -9.14
C ASP A 182 4.08 10.90 -8.43
N PRO A 183 3.42 11.93 -8.95
CA PRO A 183 3.51 13.28 -8.39
C PRO A 183 3.12 13.31 -6.91
N VAL A 184 3.88 14.06 -6.11
CA VAL A 184 3.63 14.21 -4.67
C VAL A 184 2.21 14.71 -4.35
N THR A 185 1.56 15.38 -5.29
CA THR A 185 0.17 15.85 -5.21
C THR A 185 -0.81 14.69 -4.99
N GLU A 186 -0.50 13.47 -5.43
CA GLU A 186 -1.30 12.28 -5.17
C GLU A 186 -1.40 12.02 -3.65
N SER A 187 -0.26 12.03 -2.97
CA SER A 187 -0.22 11.89 -1.51
C SER A 187 -0.75 13.11 -0.78
N ASP A 188 -0.45 14.34 -1.25
CA ASP A 188 -0.94 15.58 -0.67
C ASP A 188 -2.49 15.57 -0.63
N ALA A 189 -3.14 15.22 -1.75
CA ALA A 189 -4.59 15.15 -1.86
C ALA A 189 -5.20 14.06 -0.95
N PHE A 190 -4.61 12.88 -0.91
CA PHE A 190 -5.13 11.79 -0.08
C PHE A 190 -5.00 12.09 1.42
N VAL A 191 -3.85 12.63 1.85
CA VAL A 191 -3.60 13.06 3.23
C VAL A 191 -4.61 14.12 3.66
N GLU A 192 -4.84 15.12 2.82
CA GLU A 192 -5.82 16.17 3.09
C GLU A 192 -7.24 15.60 3.18
N GLY A 193 -7.61 14.71 2.26
CA GLY A 193 -8.91 14.03 2.31
C GLY A 193 -9.11 13.22 3.59
N VAL A 194 -8.10 12.49 4.06
CA VAL A 194 -8.17 11.76 5.34
C VAL A 194 -8.37 12.72 6.52
N ARG A 195 -7.63 13.85 6.56
CA ARG A 195 -7.75 14.86 7.63
C ARG A 195 -9.13 15.51 7.65
N GLN A 196 -9.65 15.91 6.51
CA GLN A 196 -10.97 16.54 6.38
C GLN A 196 -12.11 15.62 6.85
N ASN A 197 -11.92 14.31 6.76
CA ASN A 197 -12.87 13.33 7.27
C ASN A 197 -12.57 12.86 8.71
N GLY A 198 -11.70 13.56 9.44
CA GLY A 198 -11.39 13.28 10.86
C GLY A 198 -10.49 12.06 11.07
N GLY A 199 -9.88 11.51 10.00
CA GLY A 199 -8.98 10.38 10.08
C GLY A 199 -7.60 10.78 10.64
N THR A 200 -6.88 9.80 11.17
CA THR A 200 -5.53 9.97 11.70
C THR A 200 -4.49 9.70 10.60
N VAL A 201 -3.66 10.69 10.28
CA VAL A 201 -2.59 10.53 9.30
C VAL A 201 -1.30 11.23 9.73
N GLU A 202 -0.18 10.47 9.65
CA GLU A 202 1.18 11.00 9.71
C GLU A 202 1.72 11.13 8.28
N TYR A 203 2.32 12.28 7.98
CA TYR A 203 2.86 12.54 6.64
C TYR A 203 4.33 12.94 6.70
N LEU A 204 5.18 12.18 6.02
CA LEU A 204 6.60 12.47 5.82
C LEU A 204 6.82 12.87 4.37
N ARG A 205 6.83 14.17 4.13
CA ARG A 205 7.11 14.75 2.81
C ARG A 205 8.56 15.23 2.78
N PHE A 206 9.40 14.53 2.01
CA PHE A 206 10.82 14.83 1.89
C PHE A 206 11.07 15.80 0.72
N PRO A 207 11.55 17.03 0.97
CA PRO A 207 11.70 18.04 -0.07
C PRO A 207 12.80 17.73 -1.09
N ASP A 208 13.68 16.80 -0.78
CA ASP A 208 14.91 16.50 -1.50
C ASP A 208 15.00 15.02 -1.98
N GLU A 209 13.87 14.32 -1.99
CA GLU A 209 13.73 12.94 -2.50
C GLU A 209 12.77 12.87 -3.70
N GLY A 210 12.89 11.78 -4.48
CA GLY A 210 12.06 11.46 -5.63
C GLY A 210 11.19 10.22 -5.39
N HIS A 211 11.12 9.32 -6.42
CA HIS A 211 10.33 8.07 -6.38
C HIS A 211 10.91 7.00 -5.45
N GLY A 212 11.54 7.40 -4.38
CA GLY A 212 12.14 6.54 -3.36
C GLY A 212 13.15 7.32 -2.55
N LEU A 213 13.39 6.84 -1.34
CA LEU A 213 14.34 7.47 -0.42
C LEU A 213 15.75 7.00 -0.73
N ARG A 214 16.58 7.88 -1.29
CA ARG A 214 17.98 7.58 -1.65
C ARG A 214 18.97 8.06 -0.59
N LYS A 215 18.68 9.16 0.10
CA LYS A 215 19.54 9.72 1.13
C LYS A 215 19.44 8.90 2.40
N LEU A 216 20.58 8.45 2.91
CA LEU A 216 20.63 7.59 4.10
C LEU A 216 19.93 8.21 5.31
N ALA A 217 20.11 9.51 5.54
CA ALA A 217 19.46 10.22 6.65
C ALA A 217 17.93 10.18 6.56
N ASN A 218 17.39 10.37 5.35
CA ASN A 218 15.96 10.32 5.09
C ASN A 218 15.42 8.89 5.25
N ARG A 219 16.15 7.88 4.75
CA ARG A 219 15.82 6.46 4.95
C ARG A 219 15.75 6.10 6.42
N VAL A 220 16.78 6.43 7.19
CA VAL A 220 16.83 6.17 8.64
C VAL A 220 15.68 6.85 9.35
N THR A 221 15.38 8.12 9.02
CA THR A 221 14.28 8.87 9.61
C THR A 221 12.94 8.21 9.28
N ALA A 222 12.67 7.91 8.00
CA ALA A 222 11.42 7.31 7.56
C ALA A 222 11.19 5.94 8.21
N TYR A 223 12.15 5.02 8.12
CA TYR A 223 11.94 3.66 8.61
C TYR A 223 11.87 3.57 10.15
N ARG A 224 12.57 4.44 10.89
CA ARG A 224 12.37 4.57 12.34
C ARG A 224 10.96 5.05 12.67
N ARG A 225 10.44 6.02 11.92
CA ARG A 225 9.08 6.54 12.11
C ARG A 225 8.03 5.49 11.74
N VAL A 226 8.24 4.75 10.63
CA VAL A 226 7.36 3.63 10.23
C VAL A 226 7.33 2.55 11.32
N ALA A 227 8.48 2.13 11.83
CA ALA A 227 8.52 1.11 12.88
C ALA A 227 7.78 1.57 14.15
N ALA A 228 8.05 2.79 14.62
CA ALA A 228 7.38 3.35 15.79
C ALA A 228 5.86 3.51 15.58
N PHE A 229 5.43 3.88 14.37
CA PHE A 229 4.03 3.95 13.99
C PHE A 229 3.36 2.58 14.03
N LEU A 230 3.96 1.57 13.40
CA LEU A 230 3.43 0.21 13.37
C LEU A 230 3.42 -0.42 14.78
N GLU A 231 4.46 -0.25 15.58
CA GLU A 231 4.47 -0.72 16.96
C GLU A 231 3.31 -0.14 17.77
N ARG A 232 3.10 1.17 17.69
CA ARG A 232 2.03 1.86 18.42
C ARG A 232 0.66 1.40 17.97
N THR A 233 0.42 1.28 16.66
CA THR A 233 -0.90 0.95 16.13
C THR A 233 -1.23 -0.54 16.22
N LEU A 234 -0.25 -1.42 16.13
CA LEU A 234 -0.44 -2.86 16.21
C LEU A 234 -0.35 -3.42 17.63
N SER A 235 0.26 -2.69 18.59
CA SER A 235 0.31 -3.11 20.00
C SER A 235 -0.98 -2.82 20.75
N GLN A 236 -1.81 -1.90 20.29
CA GLN A 236 -3.05 -1.54 20.99
C GLN A 236 -4.05 -2.70 20.91
N LYS A 237 -4.31 -3.32 22.07
CA LYS A 237 -5.57 -4.06 22.28
C LYS A 237 -6.71 -3.08 22.08
N GLU A 238 -7.83 -3.53 21.51
CA GLU A 238 -9.04 -2.69 21.52
C GLU A 238 -9.29 -2.20 22.94
N PRO A 239 -9.68 -0.92 23.12
CA PRO A 239 -10.20 -0.51 24.40
C PRO A 239 -11.38 -1.44 24.69
N THR A 240 -11.28 -2.20 25.77
CA THR A 240 -12.40 -2.99 26.31
C THR A 240 -13.57 -2.03 26.48
N ARG A 241 -14.63 -2.25 25.68
CA ARG A 241 -15.89 -1.54 25.83
C ARG A 241 -16.51 -1.83 27.16
#